data_cefa3dee0b368c43e4c871bc9d9d4d54
#
_entry.id   cefa3dee0b368c43e4c871bc9d9d4d54
#
_cell.length_a   1.000
_cell.length_b   1.000
_cell.length_c   1.000
_cell.angle_alpha   90.00
_cell.angle_beta   90.00
_cell.angle_gamma   90.00
#
_symmetry.space_group_name_H-M   'P 1'
#
loop_
_entity.id
_entity.type
_entity.pdbx_description
1 polymer ?
#
loop_
_entity_poly.entity_id
_entity_poly.type
_entity_poly.pdbx_seq_one_letter_code
_entity_poly.pdbx_strand_id
1 'polypeptide(L)'
;AYDFIEHIPRVIYAPGLIFPFVNLMNEIYRCIRPGGQFLSFTPSFPSPVAFQDPTHVNIITESTFPNYFCKPLLWAKMYGFEGRFQLAAQKWNKENTHLITVMKKLS
;
A
#
# COMPACT_ATOMS: atom_id res chain seq x y z
N ALA A 1 1.07 -0.95 -9.12
CA ALA A 1 1.97 -1.99 -8.64
C ALA A 1 1.25 -3.33 -8.66
N TYR A 2 1.79 -4.27 -9.40
CA TYR A 2 1.24 -5.62 -9.52
C TYR A 2 2.16 -6.61 -8.82
N ASP A 3 1.64 -7.32 -7.80
CA ASP A 3 2.37 -8.38 -7.12
C ASP A 3 3.77 -7.95 -6.69
N PHE A 4 3.87 -6.78 -6.06
CA PHE A 4 5.15 -6.18 -5.71
C PHE A 4 5.23 -5.76 -4.24
N ILE A 5 4.21 -5.05 -3.75
CA ILE A 5 4.24 -4.44 -2.41
C ILE A 5 4.39 -5.49 -1.31
N GLU A 6 3.79 -6.66 -1.48
CA GLU A 6 3.85 -7.74 -0.50
C GLU A 6 5.27 -8.29 -0.31
N HIS A 7 6.18 -8.05 -1.27
CA HIS A 7 7.57 -8.52 -1.21
C HIS A 7 8.55 -7.50 -0.64
N ILE A 8 8.10 -6.26 -0.40
CA ILE A 8 8.98 -5.22 0.13
C ILE A 8 9.39 -5.56 1.56
N PRO A 9 10.67 -5.44 1.93
CA PRO A 9 11.09 -5.69 3.31
C PRO A 9 10.27 -4.86 4.29
N ARG A 10 9.93 -5.47 5.44
CA ARG A 10 9.10 -4.79 6.43
C ARG A 10 9.85 -3.70 7.17
N VAL A 11 11.08 -3.98 7.57
CA VAL A 11 11.89 -3.08 8.39
C VAL A 11 13.36 -3.24 8.04
N ILE A 12 14.08 -2.12 8.02
CA ILE A 12 15.54 -2.08 7.91
C ILE A 12 16.06 -1.27 9.10
N TYR A 13 17.07 -1.78 9.80
CA TYR A 13 17.52 -1.20 11.06
C TYR A 13 18.78 -0.35 10.96
N ALA A 14 19.45 -0.27 9.82
CA ALA A 14 20.70 0.48 9.69
C ALA A 14 20.57 1.52 8.57
N PRO A 15 20.97 2.80 8.85
CA PRO A 15 21.52 3.36 10.07
C PRO A 15 20.48 3.75 11.13
N GLY A 16 19.24 3.51 10.92
CA GLY A 16 18.14 3.74 11.84
C GLY A 16 16.97 2.87 11.43
N LEU A 17 15.83 3.08 12.10
CA LEU A 17 14.62 2.33 11.76
C LEU A 17 14.03 2.85 10.46
N ILE A 18 13.91 1.99 9.48
CA ILE A 18 13.35 2.32 8.16
C ILE A 18 12.19 1.38 7.87
N PHE A 19 11.08 1.94 7.38
CA PHE A 19 9.92 1.18 6.92
C PHE A 19 9.85 1.26 5.39
N PRO A 20 10.43 0.29 4.67
CA PRO A 20 10.52 0.37 3.21
C PRO A 20 9.19 0.54 2.49
N PHE A 21 8.12 -0.09 3.00
CA PHE A 21 6.79 0.08 2.40
C PHE A 21 6.36 1.55 2.47
N VAL A 22 6.51 2.18 3.64
CA VAL A 22 6.14 3.58 3.81
C VAL A 22 7.01 4.48 2.95
N ASN A 23 8.32 4.19 2.87
CA ASN A 23 9.22 4.95 2.01
C ASN A 23 8.84 4.81 0.53
N LEU A 24 8.46 3.62 0.10
CA LEU A 24 7.96 3.41 -1.25
C LEU A 24 6.72 4.23 -1.52
N MET A 25 5.79 4.26 -0.57
CA MET A 25 4.56 5.04 -0.72
C MET A 25 4.85 6.53 -0.78
N ASN A 26 5.85 7.01 -0.04
CA ASN A 26 6.31 8.40 -0.16
C ASN A 26 6.81 8.69 -1.58
N GLU A 27 7.62 7.81 -2.14
CA GLU A 27 8.16 8.00 -3.49
C GLU A 27 7.10 7.90 -4.56
N ILE A 28 6.16 6.98 -4.41
CA ILE A 28 5.01 6.89 -5.32
C ILE A 28 4.22 8.21 -5.28
N TYR A 29 3.95 8.70 -4.08
CA TYR A 29 3.21 9.96 -3.91
C TYR A 29 3.96 11.11 -4.56
N ARG A 30 5.27 11.19 -4.33
CA ARG A 30 6.09 12.27 -4.89
C ARG A 30 6.07 12.27 -6.41
N CYS A 31 6.09 11.10 -7.03
CA CYS A 31 6.19 10.97 -8.48
C CYS A 31 4.88 11.20 -9.22
N ILE A 32 3.74 11.10 -8.54
CA ILE A 32 2.44 11.31 -9.16
C ILE A 32 2.11 12.80 -9.11
N ARG A 33 1.61 13.34 -10.22
CA ARG A 33 1.15 14.72 -10.23
C ARG A 33 -0.13 14.87 -9.40
N PRO A 34 -0.43 16.07 -8.87
CA PRO A 34 -1.69 16.30 -8.15
C PRO A 34 -2.89 15.89 -9.01
N GLY A 35 -3.82 15.17 -8.40
CA GLY A 35 -4.98 14.61 -9.10
C GLY A 35 -4.72 13.32 -9.84
N GLY A 36 -3.45 12.89 -9.95
CA GLY A 36 -3.10 11.62 -10.53
C GLY A 36 -3.48 10.44 -9.64
N GLN A 37 -3.41 9.24 -10.19
CA GLN A 37 -3.87 8.05 -9.50
C GLN A 37 -2.79 6.99 -9.38
N PHE A 38 -2.86 6.21 -8.30
CA PHE A 38 -2.05 5.02 -8.08
C PHE A 38 -2.96 3.81 -8.03
N LEU A 39 -2.63 2.79 -8.81
CA LEU A 39 -3.37 1.53 -8.82
C LEU A 39 -2.50 0.42 -8.24
N SER A 40 -3.06 -0.32 -7.29
CA SER A 40 -2.43 -1.50 -6.71
C SER A 40 -3.28 -2.74 -7.02
N PHE A 41 -2.60 -3.80 -7.42
CA PHE A 41 -3.20 -5.11 -7.67
C PHE A 41 -2.38 -6.11 -6.84
N THR A 42 -2.89 -6.50 -5.67
CA THR A 42 -2.08 -7.14 -4.62
C THR A 42 -2.83 -8.32 -4.02
N PRO A 43 -2.15 -9.49 -3.86
CA PRO A 43 -2.76 -10.60 -3.11
C PRO A 43 -3.02 -10.16 -1.69
N SER A 44 -4.23 -10.41 -1.19
CA SER A 44 -4.68 -9.80 0.05
C SER A 44 -5.45 -10.77 0.93
N PHE A 45 -5.40 -10.52 2.24
CA PHE A 45 -6.20 -11.24 3.21
C PHE A 45 -7.69 -11.02 2.91
N PRO A 46 -8.56 -12.04 3.00
CA PRO A 46 -8.32 -13.37 3.56
C PRO A 46 -7.92 -14.45 2.56
N SER A 47 -7.54 -14.11 1.34
CA SER A 47 -7.15 -15.11 0.37
C SER A 47 -5.88 -15.85 0.82
N PRO A 48 -5.84 -17.21 0.72
CA PRO A 48 -4.61 -17.95 1.00
C PRO A 48 -3.42 -17.51 0.16
N VAL A 49 -3.66 -16.94 -1.01
CA VAL A 49 -2.60 -16.45 -1.91
C VAL A 49 -1.76 -15.38 -1.23
N ALA A 50 -2.35 -14.62 -0.30
CA ALA A 50 -1.61 -13.61 0.44
C ALA A 50 -0.52 -14.20 1.35
N PHE A 51 -0.66 -15.45 1.74
CA PHE A 51 0.19 -16.07 2.76
C PHE A 51 1.05 -17.23 2.27
N GLN A 52 0.70 -17.87 1.15
CA GLN A 52 1.33 -19.12 0.74
C GLN A 52 2.77 -18.94 0.27
N ASP A 53 3.14 -17.77 -0.22
CA ASP A 53 4.48 -17.48 -0.71
C ASP A 53 5.33 -16.99 0.47
N PRO A 54 6.45 -17.68 0.80
CA PRO A 54 7.26 -17.28 1.95
C PRO A 54 7.93 -15.92 1.80
N THR A 55 7.96 -15.35 0.59
CA THR A 55 8.51 -14.00 0.38
C THR A 55 7.45 -12.90 0.53
N HIS A 56 6.20 -13.24 0.79
CA HIS A 56 5.15 -12.26 1.11
C HIS A 56 5.29 -11.82 2.56
N VAL A 57 5.88 -10.64 2.78
CA VAL A 57 6.16 -10.14 4.12
C VAL A 57 5.24 -9.00 4.57
N ASN A 58 4.58 -8.33 3.64
CA ASN A 58 3.57 -7.32 3.97
C ASN A 58 2.19 -7.90 3.68
N ILE A 59 1.36 -8.00 4.70
CA ILE A 59 0.01 -8.53 4.56
C ILE A 59 -0.94 -7.36 4.33
N ILE A 60 -1.60 -7.38 3.19
CA ILE A 60 -2.51 -6.32 2.77
C ILE A 60 -3.94 -6.77 3.04
N THR A 61 -4.74 -5.87 3.60
CA THR A 61 -6.18 -6.09 3.81
C THR A 61 -6.96 -4.97 3.14
N GLU A 62 -8.28 -5.09 3.16
CA GLU A 62 -9.15 -4.03 2.65
C GLU A 62 -8.96 -2.71 3.40
N SER A 63 -8.41 -2.75 4.61
CA SER A 63 -8.19 -1.58 5.43
C SER A 63 -6.80 -0.96 5.28
N THR A 64 -5.84 -1.67 4.67
CA THR A 64 -4.45 -1.21 4.64
C THR A 64 -4.29 0.13 3.94
N PHE A 65 -4.69 0.23 2.69
CA PHE A 65 -4.54 1.49 1.96
C PHE A 65 -5.51 2.57 2.46
N PRO A 66 -6.81 2.27 2.67
CA PRO A 66 -7.72 3.33 3.11
C PRO A 66 -7.35 3.93 4.46
N ASN A 67 -6.95 3.11 5.43
CA ASN A 67 -6.72 3.60 6.79
C ASN A 67 -5.33 4.21 6.96
N TYR A 68 -4.32 3.68 6.27
CA TYR A 68 -2.95 4.11 6.50
C TYR A 68 -2.49 5.20 5.55
N PHE A 69 -2.96 5.20 4.30
CA PHE A 69 -2.44 6.11 3.28
C PHE A 69 -3.48 7.09 2.74
N CYS A 70 -4.73 6.99 3.16
CA CYS A 70 -5.81 7.83 2.68
C CYS A 70 -6.40 8.69 3.80
N LYS A 71 -6.92 9.87 3.44
CA LYS A 71 -7.68 10.68 4.38
C LYS A 71 -9.00 9.98 4.72
N PRO A 72 -9.55 10.19 5.92
CA PRO A 72 -9.10 11.13 6.93
C PRO A 72 -8.07 10.58 7.91
N LEU A 73 -7.85 9.27 7.96
CA LEU A 73 -7.07 8.67 9.03
C LEU A 73 -5.56 8.88 8.86
N LEU A 74 -5.01 8.56 7.70
CA LEU A 74 -3.58 8.70 7.39
C LEU A 74 -2.69 8.15 8.50
N TRP A 75 -2.99 6.94 8.98
CA TRP A 75 -2.26 6.36 10.11
C TRP A 75 -0.79 6.13 9.83
N ALA A 76 -0.38 5.99 8.57
CA ALA A 76 1.03 5.81 8.22
C ALA A 76 1.88 7.05 8.50
N LYS A 77 1.27 8.19 8.83
CA LYS A 77 2.03 9.38 9.25
C LYS A 77 2.93 9.08 10.43
N MET A 78 2.49 8.23 11.35
CA MET A 78 3.31 7.87 12.50
C MET A 78 4.55 7.04 12.14
N TYR A 79 4.60 6.52 10.91
CA TYR A 79 5.75 5.77 10.39
C TYR A 79 6.52 6.56 9.33
N GLY A 80 6.23 7.85 9.18
CA GLY A 80 6.97 8.70 8.27
C GLY A 80 6.33 8.96 6.91
N PHE A 81 5.06 8.57 6.72
CA PHE A 81 4.37 8.88 5.46
C PHE A 81 4.05 10.37 5.41
N GLU A 82 4.45 11.02 4.31
CA GLU A 82 4.28 12.46 4.14
C GLU A 82 3.21 12.82 3.10
N GLY A 83 2.62 11.82 2.47
CA GLY A 83 1.63 12.05 1.42
C GLY A 83 0.19 12.08 1.94
N ARG A 84 -0.73 12.27 1.02
CA ARG A 84 -2.17 12.24 1.29
C ARG A 84 -2.88 11.73 0.07
N PHE A 85 -3.47 10.55 0.19
CA PHE A 85 -4.30 9.99 -0.86
C PHE A 85 -5.77 10.05 -0.48
N GLN A 86 -6.63 9.92 -1.48
CA GLN A 86 -8.05 9.68 -1.31
C GLN A 86 -8.38 8.37 -2.00
N LEU A 87 -9.12 7.52 -1.31
CA LEU A 87 -9.55 6.27 -1.93
C LEU A 87 -10.55 6.58 -3.04
N ALA A 88 -10.22 6.16 -4.26
CA ALA A 88 -11.10 6.35 -5.41
C ALA A 88 -11.97 5.11 -5.65
N ALA A 89 -11.38 3.92 -5.52
CA ALA A 89 -12.11 2.66 -5.69
C ALA A 89 -11.31 1.53 -5.06
N GLN A 90 -12.03 0.50 -4.61
CA GLN A 90 -11.39 -0.71 -4.11
C GLN A 90 -12.34 -1.88 -4.32
N LYS A 91 -11.83 -2.95 -4.91
CA LYS A 91 -12.64 -4.16 -5.14
C LYS A 91 -11.72 -5.37 -5.27
N TRP A 92 -12.31 -6.53 -5.09
CA TRP A 92 -11.62 -7.80 -5.33
C TRP A 92 -11.64 -8.14 -6.81
N ASN A 93 -10.63 -8.88 -7.27
CA ASN A 93 -10.66 -9.44 -8.61
C ASN A 93 -11.69 -10.59 -8.67
N LYS A 94 -11.89 -11.14 -9.87
CA LYS A 94 -12.93 -12.15 -10.10
C LYS A 94 -12.73 -13.39 -9.22
N GLU A 95 -11.48 -13.78 -8.99
CA GLU A 95 -11.13 -14.97 -8.22
C GLU A 95 -11.08 -14.71 -6.71
N ASN A 96 -11.25 -13.47 -6.26
CA ASN A 96 -11.14 -13.06 -4.86
C ASN A 96 -9.77 -13.37 -4.26
N THR A 97 -8.72 -13.24 -5.04
CA THR A 97 -7.34 -13.45 -4.58
C THR A 97 -6.58 -12.14 -4.40
N HIS A 98 -6.87 -11.17 -5.26
CA HIS A 98 -6.17 -9.89 -5.31
C HIS A 98 -7.13 -8.74 -5.08
N LEU A 99 -6.69 -7.79 -4.28
CA LEU A 99 -7.42 -6.56 -4.05
C LEU A 99 -6.93 -5.49 -5.03
N ILE A 100 -7.86 -4.89 -5.73
CA ILE A 100 -7.60 -3.80 -6.66
C ILE A 100 -7.93 -2.50 -5.95
N THR A 101 -6.92 -1.67 -5.71
CA THR A 101 -7.09 -0.40 -5.01
C THR A 101 -6.64 0.75 -5.90
N VAL A 102 -7.47 1.76 -6.02
CA VAL A 102 -7.15 2.98 -6.77
C VAL A 102 -7.21 4.14 -5.80
N MET A 103 -6.11 4.87 -5.70
CA MET A 103 -6.00 6.03 -4.82
C MET A 103 -5.63 7.26 -5.64
N LYS A 104 -6.27 8.39 -5.31
CA LYS A 104 -6.01 9.67 -5.97
C LYS A 104 -5.10 10.52 -5.09
N LYS A 105 -4.07 11.10 -5.69
CA LYS A 105 -3.18 12.02 -4.97
C LYS A 105 -3.91 13.33 -4.69
N LEU A 106 -3.95 13.70 -3.42
CA LEU A 106 -4.40 15.03 -3.00
C LEU A 106 -3.21 15.98 -2.98
N SER A 107 -3.44 17.20 -3.37
CA SER A 107 -2.39 18.22 -3.39
C SER A 107 -2.07 18.76 -2.01
#